data_4e779f26240ee90a2cff886267920ccd
#
_entry.id   4e779f26240ee90a2cff886267920ccd
#
_cell.length_a   1.000
_cell.length_b   1.000
_cell.length_c   1.000
_cell.angle_alpha   90.00
_cell.angle_beta   90.00
_cell.angle_gamma   90.00
#
_symmetry.space_group_name_H-M   'P 1'
#
loop_
_entity.id
_entity.type
_entity.pdbx_description
1 polymer ?
#
loop_
_entity_poly.entity_id
_entity_poly.type
_entity_poly.pdbx_seq_one_letter_code
_entity_poly.pdbx_strand_id
1 'polypeptide(L)'
;MKSFVMTIALGMASSAFAQDVVLTNYPNWKMTDISTKGYKKEILFSKMNRDLIKVGASICSNRALVWAYDFKRNQNIDAGKLFLFYTKKTGEVGLKTWWYHVTPVINENGSVYAMDAGFPGSIVKPITPNEWLKKFAGSTNCKEIKANETDLIERMFDGYVYPSTTSYGTYDCYYTITPGGYWTPGSVAKGLLGVDEDGKPVHYVRDEIDNEEVYEACVEAVTSSVGRVLGGGKKRCKEYLGL
;
A
#
# COMPACT_ATOMS: atom_id res chain seq x y z
N MET A 1 58.94 -7.44 36.83
CA MET A 1 57.76 -8.15 36.31
C MET A 1 56.59 -7.19 36.33
N LYS A 2 56.16 -6.70 35.15
CA LYS A 2 54.99 -5.81 35.01
C LYS A 2 53.83 -6.67 34.52
N SER A 3 52.78 -6.85 35.36
CA SER A 3 51.52 -7.52 34.99
C SER A 3 50.70 -6.60 34.12
N PHE A 4 50.42 -7.05 32.92
CA PHE A 4 49.45 -6.42 32.01
C PHE A 4 48.05 -7.00 32.30
N VAL A 5 47.14 -6.21 32.82
CA VAL A 5 45.75 -6.58 32.98
C VAL A 5 45.03 -6.19 31.68
N MET A 6 44.64 -7.18 30.90
CA MET A 6 43.87 -7.03 29.68
C MET A 6 42.38 -6.99 30.06
N THR A 7 41.79 -5.79 30.06
CA THR A 7 40.34 -5.63 30.26
C THR A 7 39.62 -5.94 28.96
N ILE A 8 38.93 -7.07 28.89
CA ILE A 8 38.04 -7.42 27.78
C ILE A 8 36.72 -6.70 28.02
N ALA A 9 36.46 -5.63 27.28
CA ALA A 9 35.14 -5.00 27.22
C ALA A 9 34.21 -5.90 26.40
N LEU A 10 33.34 -6.65 27.05
CA LEU A 10 32.19 -7.29 26.40
C LEU A 10 31.25 -6.17 25.94
N GLY A 11 31.32 -5.84 24.66
CA GLY A 11 30.31 -5.05 24.01
C GLY A 11 28.98 -5.84 23.97
N MET A 12 28.04 -5.49 24.82
CA MET A 12 26.66 -5.95 24.66
C MET A 12 26.11 -5.32 23.39
N ALA A 13 26.14 -6.07 22.29
CA ALA A 13 25.35 -5.75 21.12
C ALA A 13 23.88 -5.86 21.54
N SER A 14 23.23 -4.73 21.83
CA SER A 14 21.79 -4.67 21.94
C SER A 14 21.23 -5.06 20.57
N SER A 15 20.75 -6.30 20.44
CA SER A 15 19.92 -6.69 19.33
C SER A 15 18.66 -5.85 19.44
N ALA A 16 18.57 -4.78 18.65
CA ALA A 16 17.31 -4.10 18.40
C ALA A 16 16.39 -5.17 17.81
N PHE A 17 15.43 -5.64 18.61
CA PHE A 17 14.42 -6.54 18.10
C PHE A 17 13.65 -5.77 17.02
N ALA A 18 13.68 -6.32 15.83
CA ALA A 18 12.88 -5.81 14.72
C ALA A 18 11.41 -5.83 15.17
N GLN A 19 10.75 -4.69 15.08
CA GLN A 19 9.39 -4.50 15.58
C GLN A 19 8.44 -4.28 14.40
N ASP A 20 7.29 -4.97 14.43
CA ASP A 20 6.25 -4.69 13.46
C ASP A 20 5.77 -3.24 13.58
N VAL A 21 5.47 -2.60 12.47
CA VAL A 21 4.94 -1.23 12.44
C VAL A 21 3.43 -1.25 12.70
N VAL A 22 3.00 -0.61 13.77
CA VAL A 22 1.59 -0.37 14.09
C VAL A 22 1.12 0.87 13.33
N LEU A 23 0.02 0.76 12.58
CA LEU A 23 -0.53 1.89 11.83
C LEU A 23 -1.35 2.82 12.73
N THR A 24 -1.14 4.12 12.61
CA THR A 24 -1.78 5.13 13.46
C THR A 24 -3.31 5.07 13.42
N ASN A 25 -3.88 4.89 12.22
CA ASN A 25 -5.33 4.81 12.03
C ASN A 25 -5.91 3.41 12.32
N TYR A 26 -5.06 2.41 12.51
CA TYR A 26 -5.43 1.01 12.71
C TYR A 26 -4.59 0.43 13.85
N PRO A 27 -4.81 0.86 15.10
CA PRO A 27 -3.94 0.53 16.23
C PRO A 27 -3.90 -0.96 16.58
N ASN A 28 -4.89 -1.73 16.16
CA ASN A 28 -4.97 -3.17 16.38
C ASN A 28 -4.36 -3.98 15.23
N TRP A 29 -3.82 -3.32 14.21
CA TRP A 29 -3.18 -3.98 13.09
C TRP A 29 -1.74 -3.50 12.91
N LYS A 30 -0.88 -4.40 12.51
CA LYS A 30 0.53 -4.11 12.31
C LYS A 30 1.09 -4.81 11.07
N MET A 31 1.98 -4.11 10.37
CA MET A 31 2.74 -4.68 9.27
C MET A 31 3.79 -5.66 9.79
N THR A 32 3.88 -6.83 9.17
CA THR A 32 4.95 -7.78 9.43
C THR A 32 6.31 -7.15 9.13
N ASP A 33 7.24 -7.22 10.07
CA ASP A 33 8.64 -6.91 9.77
C ASP A 33 9.26 -8.06 8.97
N ILE A 34 9.55 -7.81 7.70
CA ILE A 34 10.05 -8.83 6.79
C ILE A 34 11.44 -9.34 7.18
N SER A 35 12.23 -8.55 7.92
CA SER A 35 13.55 -8.94 8.38
C SER A 35 13.48 -10.10 9.38
N THR A 36 12.42 -10.17 10.19
CA THR A 36 12.18 -11.27 11.16
C THR A 36 11.92 -12.59 10.45
N LYS A 37 11.54 -12.56 9.18
CA LYS A 37 11.29 -13.73 8.33
C LYS A 37 12.47 -14.00 7.36
N GLY A 38 13.56 -13.27 7.49
CA GLY A 38 14.74 -13.43 6.65
C GLY A 38 14.59 -12.86 5.24
N TYR A 39 13.58 -12.03 4.98
CA TYR A 39 13.40 -11.38 3.68
C TYR A 39 14.09 -10.01 3.63
N LYS A 40 14.41 -9.59 2.39
CA LYS A 40 14.86 -8.24 2.04
C LYS A 40 13.88 -7.63 1.05
N LYS A 41 13.58 -6.34 1.19
CA LYS A 41 12.62 -5.63 0.34
C LYS A 41 12.96 -5.70 -1.15
N GLU A 42 14.25 -5.64 -1.51
CA GLU A 42 14.68 -5.71 -2.91
C GLU A 42 14.36 -7.07 -3.53
N ILE A 43 14.53 -8.16 -2.75
CA ILE A 43 14.20 -9.51 -3.19
C ILE A 43 12.70 -9.69 -3.36
N LEU A 44 11.90 -9.20 -2.43
CA LEU A 44 10.44 -9.23 -2.56
C LEU A 44 9.97 -8.43 -3.76
N PHE A 45 10.51 -7.23 -3.97
CA PHE A 45 10.19 -6.38 -5.11
C PHE A 45 10.53 -7.04 -6.45
N SER A 46 11.66 -7.72 -6.54
CA SER A 46 12.07 -8.43 -7.76
C SER A 46 11.16 -9.63 -8.10
N LYS A 47 10.52 -10.21 -7.09
CA LYS A 47 9.62 -11.37 -7.20
C LYS A 47 8.15 -11.00 -7.40
N MET A 48 7.79 -9.70 -7.36
CA MET A 48 6.41 -9.28 -7.59
C MET A 48 5.93 -9.77 -8.96
N ASN A 49 4.75 -10.39 -8.98
CA ASN A 49 4.19 -10.93 -10.20
C ASN A 49 3.82 -9.79 -11.17
N ARG A 50 4.55 -9.71 -12.28
CA ARG A 50 4.33 -8.74 -13.35
C ARG A 50 3.74 -9.38 -14.60
N ASP A 51 3.83 -10.70 -14.72
CA ASP A 51 3.38 -11.43 -15.91
C ASP A 51 1.86 -11.62 -15.94
N LEU A 52 1.27 -11.86 -14.77
CA LEU A 52 -0.17 -11.98 -14.64
C LEU A 52 -0.85 -10.62 -14.73
N ILE A 53 -0.23 -9.60 -14.12
CA ILE A 53 -0.77 -8.26 -14.03
C ILE A 53 -0.09 -7.38 -15.08
N LYS A 54 -0.85 -6.88 -16.04
CA LYS A 54 -0.31 -5.96 -17.05
C LYS A 54 0.06 -4.63 -16.41
N VAL A 55 1.32 -4.53 -16.09
CA VAL A 55 1.91 -3.33 -15.51
C VAL A 55 1.66 -2.13 -16.43
N GLY A 56 1.14 -1.04 -15.87
CA GLY A 56 0.79 0.18 -16.61
C GLY A 56 -0.57 0.16 -17.31
N ALA A 57 -1.17 -1.01 -17.55
CA ALA A 57 -2.45 -1.13 -18.26
C ALA A 57 -3.64 -1.47 -17.33
N SER A 58 -3.37 -1.95 -16.11
CA SER A 58 -4.40 -2.29 -15.12
C SER A 58 -4.58 -1.18 -14.10
N ILE A 59 -5.75 -1.16 -13.44
CA ILE A 59 -6.06 -0.23 -12.36
C ILE A 59 -5.09 -0.45 -11.19
N CYS A 60 -4.59 0.63 -10.58
CA CYS A 60 -3.61 0.55 -9.50
C CYS A 60 -4.11 -0.22 -8.27
N SER A 61 -5.40 -0.07 -7.92
CA SER A 61 -6.03 -0.79 -6.81
C SER A 61 -6.02 -2.30 -7.00
N ASN A 62 -6.29 -2.76 -8.23
CA ASN A 62 -6.29 -4.18 -8.57
C ASN A 62 -4.88 -4.77 -8.43
N ARG A 63 -3.86 -4.07 -8.94
CA ARG A 63 -2.46 -4.50 -8.77
C ARG A 63 -2.07 -4.57 -7.31
N ALA A 64 -2.37 -3.51 -6.56
CA ALA A 64 -2.01 -3.43 -5.16
C ALA A 64 -2.69 -4.53 -4.32
N LEU A 65 -3.95 -4.88 -4.64
CA LEU A 65 -4.65 -5.95 -3.94
C LEU A 65 -4.01 -7.32 -4.23
N VAL A 66 -3.77 -7.64 -5.50
CA VAL A 66 -3.15 -8.92 -5.89
C VAL A 66 -1.74 -9.05 -5.31
N TRP A 67 -0.92 -7.99 -5.33
CA TRP A 67 0.42 -8.04 -4.76
C TRP A 67 0.43 -8.16 -3.22
N ALA A 68 -0.49 -7.47 -2.53
CA ALA A 68 -0.63 -7.64 -1.08
C ALA A 68 -1.07 -9.08 -0.72
N TYR A 69 -1.96 -9.66 -1.52
CA TYR A 69 -2.35 -11.07 -1.41
C TYR A 69 -1.16 -12.02 -1.63
N ASP A 70 -0.32 -11.75 -2.64
CA ASP A 70 0.88 -12.55 -2.89
C ASP A 70 1.85 -12.53 -1.71
N PHE A 71 2.08 -11.37 -1.10
CA PHE A 71 2.91 -11.27 0.10
C PHE A 71 2.33 -12.10 1.24
N LYS A 72 1.01 -12.08 1.44
CA LYS A 72 0.36 -12.87 2.48
C LYS A 72 0.45 -14.36 2.18
N ARG A 73 0.02 -14.77 0.98
CA ARG A 73 -0.07 -16.18 0.59
C ARG A 73 1.29 -16.86 0.50
N ASN A 74 2.26 -16.23 -0.16
CA ASN A 74 3.51 -16.89 -0.51
C ASN A 74 4.60 -16.72 0.56
N GLN A 75 4.55 -15.64 1.36
CA GLN A 75 5.56 -15.30 2.35
C GLN A 75 5.01 -15.15 3.76
N ASN A 76 3.68 -15.25 3.93
CA ASN A 76 2.99 -14.96 5.19
C ASN A 76 3.34 -13.57 5.75
N ILE A 77 3.39 -12.56 4.87
CA ILE A 77 3.70 -11.16 5.20
C ILE A 77 2.38 -10.36 5.19
N ASP A 78 2.05 -9.74 6.31
CA ASP A 78 0.98 -8.75 6.39
C ASP A 78 1.53 -7.42 5.89
N ALA A 79 1.28 -7.15 4.61
CA ALA A 79 1.65 -5.91 3.93
C ALA A 79 0.55 -4.86 4.11
N GLY A 80 0.93 -3.59 4.21
CA GLY A 80 -0.02 -2.48 4.14
C GLY A 80 -0.24 -2.01 2.70
N LYS A 81 -1.08 -0.98 2.55
CA LYS A 81 -1.25 -0.23 1.31
C LYS A 81 -1.15 1.27 1.57
N LEU A 82 -0.37 1.95 0.77
CA LEU A 82 -0.26 3.40 0.77
C LEU A 82 -1.17 3.96 -0.33
N PHE A 83 -2.21 4.69 0.08
CA PHE A 83 -3.11 5.43 -0.80
C PHE A 83 -2.68 6.89 -0.86
N LEU A 84 -2.53 7.41 -2.05
CA LEU A 84 -2.33 8.82 -2.37
C LEU A 84 -3.60 9.36 -3.02
N PHE A 85 -4.11 10.47 -2.51
CA PHE A 85 -5.23 11.21 -3.08
C PHE A 85 -4.75 12.53 -3.63
N TYR A 86 -5.00 12.77 -4.91
CA TYR A 86 -4.60 13.98 -5.61
C TYR A 86 -5.56 15.13 -5.26
N THR A 87 -5.01 16.33 -5.15
CA THR A 87 -5.78 17.57 -5.20
C THR A 87 -5.82 18.11 -6.63
N LYS A 88 -6.63 19.15 -6.89
CA LYS A 88 -6.63 19.82 -8.19
C LYS A 88 -5.23 20.27 -8.60
N LYS A 89 -4.44 20.74 -7.64
CA LYS A 89 -3.08 21.23 -7.86
C LYS A 89 -2.13 20.14 -8.34
N THR A 90 -2.22 18.94 -7.79
CA THR A 90 -1.32 17.82 -8.13
C THR A 90 -1.86 16.94 -9.25
N GLY A 91 -3.17 16.81 -9.39
CA GLY A 91 -3.81 16.08 -10.47
C GLY A 91 -3.57 16.70 -11.85
N GLU A 92 -3.33 18.02 -11.93
CA GLU A 92 -3.02 18.70 -13.17
C GLU A 92 -1.57 18.48 -13.64
N VAL A 93 -0.66 18.18 -12.74
CA VAL A 93 0.79 18.09 -13.03
C VAL A 93 1.21 16.71 -13.50
N GLY A 94 0.61 15.65 -13.01
CA GLY A 94 1.16 14.29 -13.20
C GLY A 94 0.33 13.37 -14.08
N LEU A 95 -0.93 13.14 -13.75
CA LEU A 95 -1.77 12.12 -14.37
C LEU A 95 -3.21 12.65 -14.43
N LYS A 96 -3.49 13.49 -15.38
CA LYS A 96 -4.71 14.30 -15.57
C LYS A 96 -6.07 13.58 -15.42
N THR A 97 -6.09 12.27 -15.18
CA THR A 97 -7.30 11.45 -15.09
C THR A 97 -7.39 10.64 -13.80
N TRP A 98 -6.38 10.68 -12.94
CA TRP A 98 -6.37 9.91 -11.72
C TRP A 98 -6.66 10.81 -10.51
N TRP A 99 -7.60 10.39 -9.69
CA TRP A 99 -7.89 11.08 -8.44
C TRP A 99 -7.19 10.42 -7.24
N TYR A 100 -6.73 9.18 -7.38
CA TYR A 100 -5.91 8.48 -6.41
C TYR A 100 -4.89 7.56 -7.07
N HIS A 101 -3.86 7.20 -6.31
CA HIS A 101 -2.95 6.12 -6.62
C HIS A 101 -2.70 5.27 -5.39
N VAL A 102 -2.43 3.98 -5.56
CA VAL A 102 -2.21 3.06 -4.45
C VAL A 102 -1.14 2.03 -4.79
N THR A 103 -0.36 1.67 -3.77
CA THR A 103 0.68 0.64 -3.86
C THR A 103 0.78 -0.14 -2.56
N PRO A 104 1.20 -1.42 -2.57
CA PRO A 104 1.56 -2.11 -1.35
C PRO A 104 2.73 -1.43 -0.65
N VAL A 105 2.75 -1.53 0.67
CA VAL A 105 3.90 -1.17 1.50
C VAL A 105 4.28 -2.33 2.41
N ILE A 106 5.56 -2.43 2.69
CA ILE A 106 6.13 -3.42 3.62
C ILE A 106 6.97 -2.73 4.67
N ASN A 107 7.17 -3.41 5.79
CA ASN A 107 8.06 -2.98 6.86
C ASN A 107 9.37 -3.80 6.82
N GLU A 108 10.52 -3.14 6.84
CA GLU A 108 11.82 -3.76 7.05
C GLU A 108 12.58 -3.00 8.15
N ASN A 109 12.84 -3.66 9.27
CA ASN A 109 13.52 -3.08 10.43
C ASN A 109 12.87 -1.77 10.95
N GLY A 110 11.54 -1.73 11.04
CA GLY A 110 10.79 -0.57 11.50
C GLY A 110 10.63 0.54 10.45
N SER A 111 11.15 0.37 9.24
CA SER A 111 11.03 1.32 8.14
C SER A 111 10.06 0.83 7.07
N VAL A 112 9.17 1.72 6.63
CA VAL A 112 8.16 1.42 5.60
C VAL A 112 8.68 1.71 4.21
N TYR A 113 8.40 0.83 3.26
CA TYR A 113 8.80 0.96 1.86
C TYR A 113 7.63 0.70 0.91
N ALA A 114 7.43 1.59 -0.05
CA ALA A 114 6.47 1.43 -1.14
C ALA A 114 6.99 0.45 -2.19
N MET A 115 6.13 -0.48 -2.61
CA MET A 115 6.41 -1.61 -3.49
C MET A 115 5.73 -1.43 -4.85
N ASP A 116 5.87 -0.24 -5.47
CA ASP A 116 5.18 0.09 -6.71
C ASP A 116 5.93 -0.39 -7.94
N ALA A 117 5.67 -1.61 -8.34
CA ALA A 117 6.23 -2.18 -9.58
C ALA A 117 5.37 -1.88 -10.83
N GLY A 118 4.33 -1.04 -10.68
CA GLY A 118 3.29 -0.81 -11.72
C GLY A 118 3.71 0.10 -12.87
N PHE A 119 4.79 0.86 -12.74
CA PHE A 119 5.24 1.81 -13.75
C PHE A 119 6.65 1.46 -14.22
N PRO A 120 6.79 0.76 -15.36
CA PRO A 120 8.10 0.41 -15.92
C PRO A 120 8.97 1.65 -16.12
N GLY A 121 10.22 1.56 -15.67
CA GLY A 121 11.20 2.65 -15.79
C GLY A 121 11.04 3.78 -14.79
N SER A 122 9.94 3.85 -14.03
CA SER A 122 9.73 4.91 -13.05
C SER A 122 10.13 4.50 -11.63
N ILE A 123 9.81 3.28 -11.20
CA ILE A 123 10.21 2.69 -9.93
C ILE A 123 10.82 1.32 -10.20
N VAL A 124 12.10 1.19 -9.91
CA VAL A 124 12.90 -0.02 -10.17
C VAL A 124 13.35 -0.72 -8.89
N LYS A 125 13.06 -0.13 -7.76
CA LYS A 125 13.39 -0.64 -6.41
C LYS A 125 12.39 -0.13 -5.39
N PRO A 126 12.28 -0.75 -4.20
CA PRO A 126 11.50 -0.19 -3.08
C PRO A 126 12.00 1.22 -2.74
N ILE A 127 11.08 2.12 -2.46
CA ILE A 127 11.38 3.52 -2.05
C ILE A 127 10.56 3.87 -0.82
N THR A 128 10.99 4.90 -0.09
CA THR A 128 10.24 5.37 1.08
C THR A 128 8.89 5.98 0.68
N PRO A 129 7.88 6.03 1.57
CA PRO A 129 6.62 6.71 1.30
C PRO A 129 6.79 8.15 0.83
N ASN A 130 7.70 8.92 1.43
CA ASN A 130 7.98 10.30 1.04
C ASN A 130 8.55 10.41 -0.38
N GLU A 131 9.47 9.53 -0.77
CA GLU A 131 9.99 9.48 -2.14
C GLU A 131 8.89 9.11 -3.13
N TRP A 132 8.01 8.19 -2.75
CA TRP A 132 6.88 7.77 -3.58
C TRP A 132 5.85 8.89 -3.75
N LEU A 133 5.45 9.58 -2.67
CA LEU A 133 4.57 10.74 -2.72
C LEU A 133 5.16 11.86 -3.60
N LYS A 134 6.44 12.19 -3.40
CA LYS A 134 7.14 13.16 -4.25
C LYS A 134 7.12 12.78 -5.73
N LYS A 135 7.30 11.49 -6.02
CA LYS A 135 7.32 11.00 -7.40
C LYS A 135 5.97 11.12 -8.09
N PHE A 136 4.88 10.76 -7.42
CA PHE A 136 3.55 10.71 -8.02
C PHE A 136 2.75 12.00 -7.86
N ALA A 137 2.88 12.71 -6.74
CA ALA A 137 2.21 13.99 -6.51
C ALA A 137 3.06 15.21 -6.89
N GLY A 138 4.34 15.02 -7.19
CA GLY A 138 5.27 16.12 -7.44
C GLY A 138 5.59 16.95 -6.19
N SER A 139 5.12 16.54 -5.02
CA SER A 139 5.22 17.26 -3.76
C SER A 139 5.46 16.34 -2.59
N THR A 140 6.11 16.87 -1.53
CA THR A 140 6.19 16.24 -0.21
C THR A 140 5.27 16.92 0.81
N ASN A 141 4.56 17.99 0.40
CA ASN A 141 3.57 18.68 1.25
C ASN A 141 2.24 17.92 1.23
N CYS A 142 2.29 16.63 1.55
CA CYS A 142 1.13 15.75 1.64
C CYS A 142 0.75 15.52 3.10
N LYS A 143 -0.54 15.57 3.40
CA LYS A 143 -1.07 15.35 4.75
C LYS A 143 -1.59 13.93 4.89
N GLU A 144 -1.23 13.26 5.99
CA GLU A 144 -1.86 12.00 6.37
C GLU A 144 -3.31 12.25 6.79
N ILE A 145 -4.24 11.46 6.25
CA ILE A 145 -5.64 11.47 6.65
C ILE A 145 -5.78 10.66 7.94
N LYS A 146 -6.39 11.27 8.96
CA LYS A 146 -6.65 10.62 10.24
C LYS A 146 -8.11 10.23 10.38
N ALA A 147 -8.38 9.14 11.10
CA ALA A 147 -9.72 8.61 11.31
C ALA A 147 -10.72 9.61 11.93
N ASN A 148 -10.24 10.63 12.65
CA ASN A 148 -11.10 11.67 13.23
C ASN A 148 -11.40 12.86 12.30
N GLU A 149 -10.91 12.83 11.06
CA GLU A 149 -11.14 13.90 10.08
C GLU A 149 -12.34 13.56 9.17
N THR A 150 -13.50 13.33 9.77
CA THR A 150 -14.72 12.84 9.09
C THR A 150 -15.11 13.66 7.87
N ASP A 151 -15.18 14.99 8.00
CA ASP A 151 -15.53 15.90 6.89
C ASP A 151 -14.57 15.78 5.71
N LEU A 152 -13.27 15.61 5.99
CA LEU A 152 -12.26 15.42 4.97
C LEU A 152 -12.43 14.07 4.28
N ILE A 153 -12.65 13.01 5.07
CA ILE A 153 -12.84 11.65 4.58
C ILE A 153 -14.07 11.58 3.69
N GLU A 154 -15.22 12.04 4.15
CA GLU A 154 -16.46 12.04 3.38
C GLU A 154 -16.30 12.75 2.03
N ARG A 155 -15.71 13.93 2.02
CA ARG A 155 -15.51 14.71 0.79
C ARG A 155 -14.49 14.12 -0.17
N MET A 156 -13.46 13.44 0.33
CA MET A 156 -12.47 12.77 -0.51
C MET A 156 -13.02 11.51 -1.17
N PHE A 157 -14.01 10.87 -0.53
CA PHE A 157 -14.50 9.56 -0.94
C PHE A 157 -15.93 9.58 -1.51
N ASP A 158 -16.63 10.70 -1.37
CA ASP A 158 -17.98 10.92 -1.94
C ASP A 158 -17.91 11.23 -3.45
N GLY A 159 -17.18 10.40 -4.14
CA GLY A 159 -17.13 10.28 -5.58
C GLY A 159 -16.59 11.47 -6.36
N TYR A 160 -15.40 11.33 -6.90
CA TYR A 160 -14.84 12.13 -8.01
C TYR A 160 -14.59 13.63 -7.79
N VAL A 161 -14.84 14.16 -6.61
CA VAL A 161 -14.50 15.54 -6.32
C VAL A 161 -13.10 15.60 -5.77
N TYR A 162 -12.14 16.00 -6.60
CA TYR A 162 -10.84 16.43 -6.12
C TYR A 162 -11.07 17.50 -5.04
N PRO A 163 -10.58 17.31 -3.80
CA PRO A 163 -10.68 18.35 -2.80
C PRO A 163 -10.14 19.65 -3.40
N SER A 164 -10.96 20.69 -3.48
CA SER A 164 -10.45 21.96 -3.97
C SER A 164 -9.43 22.45 -2.96
N THR A 165 -8.25 22.86 -3.42
CA THR A 165 -7.19 23.40 -2.59
C THR A 165 -7.64 24.57 -1.72
N THR A 166 -8.71 25.26 -2.12
CA THR A 166 -9.30 26.37 -1.41
C THR A 166 -10.10 25.97 -0.17
N SER A 167 -10.51 24.70 -0.04
CA SER A 167 -11.39 24.25 1.05
C SER A 167 -10.66 23.46 2.15
N TYR A 168 -9.43 22.99 1.92
CA TYR A 168 -8.75 22.02 2.80
C TYR A 168 -7.35 22.41 3.25
N GLY A 169 -6.99 23.66 3.13
CA GLY A 169 -5.71 24.15 3.62
C GLY A 169 -4.59 24.10 2.58
N THR A 170 -3.36 24.09 3.06
CA THR A 170 -2.13 24.33 2.27
C THR A 170 -1.52 23.09 1.69
N TYR A 171 -2.17 21.91 1.82
CA TYR A 171 -1.60 20.64 1.39
C TYR A 171 -1.80 20.39 -0.11
N ASP A 172 -0.78 19.83 -0.72
CA ASP A 172 -0.77 19.52 -2.15
C ASP A 172 -1.37 18.15 -2.45
N CYS A 173 -1.37 17.26 -1.47
CA CYS A 173 -1.93 15.92 -1.55
C CYS A 173 -2.32 15.40 -0.17
N TYR A 174 -3.05 14.30 -0.16
CA TYR A 174 -3.40 13.57 1.04
C TYR A 174 -3.01 12.10 0.88
N TYR A 175 -2.71 11.43 1.98
CA TYR A 175 -2.39 10.01 1.96
C TYR A 175 -2.86 9.31 3.23
N THR A 176 -2.97 8.00 3.16
CA THR A 176 -3.12 7.13 4.33
C THR A 176 -2.47 5.78 4.07
N ILE A 177 -2.03 5.12 5.14
CA ILE A 177 -1.57 3.73 5.08
C ILE A 177 -2.61 2.87 5.78
N THR A 178 -3.05 1.82 5.09
CA THR A 178 -4.09 0.90 5.53
C THR A 178 -3.55 -0.53 5.64
N PRO A 179 -4.23 -1.43 6.35
CA PRO A 179 -4.03 -2.87 6.17
C PRO A 179 -4.17 -3.31 4.70
N GLY A 180 -3.54 -4.42 4.34
CA GLY A 180 -3.48 -4.89 2.96
C GLY A 180 -4.82 -5.31 2.35
N GLY A 181 -5.82 -5.63 3.17
CA GLY A 181 -7.16 -6.02 2.74
C GLY A 181 -8.00 -4.91 2.11
N TYR A 182 -7.66 -3.63 2.31
CA TYR A 182 -8.41 -2.52 1.70
C TYR A 182 -8.17 -2.46 0.19
N TRP A 183 -9.23 -2.51 -0.59
CA TRP A 183 -9.12 -2.56 -2.05
C TRP A 183 -9.28 -1.19 -2.71
N THR A 184 -10.35 -0.49 -2.36
CA THR A 184 -10.76 0.76 -3.02
C THR A 184 -10.73 1.94 -2.04
N PRO A 185 -10.71 3.18 -2.54
CA PRO A 185 -10.91 4.36 -1.70
C PRO A 185 -12.18 4.30 -0.86
N GLY A 186 -13.28 3.76 -1.40
CA GLY A 186 -14.52 3.60 -0.65
C GLY A 186 -14.37 2.69 0.57
N SER A 187 -13.63 1.57 0.45
CA SER A 187 -13.33 0.72 1.61
C SER A 187 -12.44 1.44 2.63
N VAL A 188 -11.50 2.27 2.17
CA VAL A 188 -10.66 3.10 3.04
C VAL A 188 -11.50 4.10 3.83
N ALA A 189 -12.45 4.77 3.18
CA ALA A 189 -13.34 5.73 3.83
C ALA A 189 -14.15 5.05 4.95
N LYS A 190 -14.79 3.93 4.65
CA LYS A 190 -15.54 3.13 5.65
C LYS A 190 -14.64 2.75 6.83
N GLY A 191 -13.42 2.31 6.56
CA GLY A 191 -12.47 1.94 7.61
C GLY A 191 -12.01 3.12 8.48
N LEU A 192 -11.77 4.28 7.88
CA LEU A 192 -11.37 5.50 8.60
C LEU A 192 -12.53 6.11 9.40
N LEU A 193 -13.76 6.04 8.87
CA LEU A 193 -14.97 6.49 9.56
C LEU A 193 -15.42 5.52 10.64
N GLY A 194 -14.94 4.27 10.61
CA GLY A 194 -15.30 3.24 11.58
C GLY A 194 -16.76 2.82 11.47
N VAL A 195 -17.28 2.71 10.25
CA VAL A 195 -18.67 2.30 9.98
C VAL A 195 -18.73 1.07 9.06
N ASP A 196 -19.76 0.23 9.24
CA ASP A 196 -20.06 -0.88 8.34
C ASP A 196 -20.85 -0.44 7.08
N GLU A 197 -21.35 -1.40 6.32
CA GLU A 197 -22.12 -1.14 5.10
C GLU A 197 -23.47 -0.45 5.37
N ASP A 198 -24.00 -0.64 6.57
CA ASP A 198 -25.25 -0.01 7.04
C ASP A 198 -25.00 1.34 7.74
N GLY A 199 -23.75 1.81 7.79
CA GLY A 199 -23.34 3.03 8.48
C GLY A 199 -23.28 2.91 9.99
N LYS A 200 -23.30 1.69 10.56
CA LYS A 200 -23.18 1.47 11.99
C LYS A 200 -21.73 1.52 12.43
N PRO A 201 -21.42 2.15 13.58
CA PRO A 201 -20.06 2.18 14.10
C PRO A 201 -19.53 0.78 14.33
N VAL A 202 -18.37 0.49 13.75
CA VAL A 202 -17.64 -0.77 13.96
C VAL A 202 -16.16 -0.47 14.11
N HIS A 203 -15.46 -1.32 14.86
CA HIS A 203 -14.01 -1.41 14.76
C HIS A 203 -13.66 -2.14 13.47
N TYR A 204 -13.69 -1.40 12.37
CA TYR A 204 -13.44 -1.95 11.05
C TYR A 204 -11.92 -2.04 10.82
N VAL A 205 -11.37 -3.20 11.14
CA VAL A 205 -10.01 -3.54 10.69
C VAL A 205 -10.16 -4.62 9.63
N ARG A 206 -10.04 -4.23 8.39
CA ARG A 206 -10.02 -5.17 7.28
C ARG A 206 -8.59 -5.71 7.12
N ASP A 207 -8.27 -6.74 7.89
CA ASP A 207 -6.96 -7.41 7.87
C ASP A 207 -6.94 -8.60 6.91
N GLU A 208 -8.09 -9.22 6.64
CA GLU A 208 -8.21 -10.32 5.71
C GLU A 208 -8.39 -9.82 4.27
N ILE A 209 -7.66 -10.45 3.36
CA ILE A 209 -7.82 -10.23 1.92
C ILE A 209 -8.83 -11.26 1.42
N ASP A 210 -9.98 -10.77 0.96
CA ASP A 210 -11.04 -11.59 0.40
C ASP A 210 -10.60 -12.23 -0.93
N ASN A 211 -10.68 -13.55 -1.01
CA ASN A 211 -10.28 -14.31 -2.21
C ASN A 211 -11.13 -13.96 -3.43
N GLU A 212 -12.42 -13.68 -3.26
CA GLU A 212 -13.32 -13.28 -4.34
C GLU A 212 -12.91 -11.92 -4.91
N GLU A 213 -12.66 -10.94 -4.04
CA GLU A 213 -12.14 -9.63 -4.46
C GLU A 213 -10.79 -9.73 -5.17
N VAL A 214 -9.89 -10.60 -4.68
CA VAL A 214 -8.60 -10.83 -5.35
C VAL A 214 -8.81 -11.46 -6.73
N TYR A 215 -9.76 -12.38 -6.85
CA TYR A 215 -10.12 -12.96 -8.14
C TYR A 215 -10.68 -11.90 -9.10
N GLU A 216 -11.62 -11.07 -8.64
CA GLU A 216 -12.17 -9.96 -9.44
C GLU A 216 -11.07 -8.97 -9.84
N ALA A 217 -10.24 -8.54 -8.91
CA ALA A 217 -9.12 -7.65 -9.17
C ALA A 217 -8.12 -8.25 -10.19
N CYS A 218 -7.83 -9.54 -10.09
CA CYS A 218 -7.00 -10.26 -11.04
C CYS A 218 -7.64 -10.28 -12.44
N VAL A 219 -8.92 -10.65 -12.54
CA VAL A 219 -9.66 -10.69 -13.81
C VAL A 219 -9.68 -9.31 -14.47
N GLU A 220 -9.98 -8.26 -13.73
CA GLU A 220 -9.94 -6.89 -14.26
C GLU A 220 -8.54 -6.50 -14.72
N ALA A 221 -7.51 -6.82 -13.93
CA ALA A 221 -6.13 -6.51 -14.27
C ALA A 221 -5.67 -7.19 -15.57
N VAL A 222 -6.10 -8.43 -15.84
CA VAL A 222 -5.72 -9.15 -17.07
C VAL A 222 -6.64 -8.87 -18.26
N THR A 223 -7.85 -8.35 -18.03
CA THR A 223 -8.83 -8.07 -19.09
C THR A 223 -8.86 -6.60 -19.52
N SER A 224 -8.27 -5.68 -18.72
CA SER A 224 -8.29 -4.25 -19.03
C SER A 224 -7.63 -3.95 -20.39
N SER A 225 -8.39 -3.33 -21.26
CA SER A 225 -8.10 -2.67 -22.56
C SER A 225 -7.41 -3.47 -23.68
N VAL A 226 -6.61 -4.49 -23.42
CA VAL A 226 -5.94 -5.29 -24.47
C VAL A 226 -6.24 -6.79 -24.33
N GLY A 227 -6.71 -7.23 -23.18
CA GLY A 227 -6.94 -8.65 -22.86
C GLY A 227 -8.20 -9.29 -23.42
N ARG A 228 -9.08 -8.51 -24.06
CA ARG A 228 -10.29 -9.07 -24.73
C ARG A 228 -9.96 -10.06 -25.84
N VAL A 229 -8.76 -10.02 -26.37
CA VAL A 229 -8.33 -10.84 -27.52
C VAL A 229 -7.84 -12.23 -27.11
N LEU A 230 -7.52 -12.48 -25.86
CA LEU A 230 -6.86 -13.73 -25.45
C LEU A 230 -7.67 -14.59 -24.46
N GLY A 231 -8.98 -14.62 -24.52
CA GLY A 231 -9.90 -15.62 -23.87
C GLY A 231 -9.52 -16.39 -22.59
N GLY A 232 -8.31 -16.26 -22.08
CA GLY A 232 -7.75 -17.04 -20.99
C GLY A 232 -7.60 -16.31 -19.64
N GLY A 233 -7.99 -15.03 -19.54
CA GLY A 233 -7.73 -14.23 -18.32
C GLY A 233 -8.37 -14.82 -17.07
N LYS A 234 -9.65 -15.20 -17.14
CA LYS A 234 -10.38 -15.82 -16.02
C LYS A 234 -9.75 -17.15 -15.60
N LYS A 235 -9.39 -18.00 -16.58
CA LYS A 235 -8.75 -19.29 -16.32
C LYS A 235 -7.39 -19.08 -15.62
N ARG A 236 -6.57 -18.17 -16.11
CA ARG A 236 -5.27 -17.86 -15.50
C ARG A 236 -5.41 -17.34 -14.08
N CYS A 237 -6.40 -16.48 -13.78
CA CYS A 237 -6.64 -16.02 -12.42
C CYS A 237 -7.08 -17.14 -11.49
N LYS A 238 -7.95 -18.07 -11.96
CA LYS A 238 -8.33 -19.28 -11.19
C LYS A 238 -7.12 -20.15 -10.89
N GLU A 239 -6.34 -20.48 -11.90
CA GLU A 239 -5.12 -21.30 -11.76
C GLU A 239 -4.13 -20.63 -10.79
N TYR A 240 -3.94 -19.31 -10.91
CA TYR A 240 -3.07 -18.55 -10.04
C TYR A 240 -3.53 -18.54 -8.58
N LEU A 241 -4.83 -18.41 -8.33
CA LEU A 241 -5.41 -18.43 -6.99
C LEU A 241 -5.62 -19.83 -6.44
N GLY A 242 -5.53 -20.88 -7.29
CA GLY A 242 -5.79 -22.27 -6.91
C GLY A 242 -7.29 -22.54 -6.72
N LEU A 243 -8.15 -21.86 -7.50
CA LEU A 243 -9.61 -21.99 -7.50
C LEU A 243 -10.10 -22.90 -8.64
#